data_6f303d4459b4bf52633f1745d61141ba
#
_entry.id   6f303d4459b4bf52633f1745d61141ba
#
_cell.length_a   1.000
_cell.length_b   1.000
_cell.length_c   1.000
_cell.angle_alpha   90.00
_cell.angle_beta   90.00
_cell.angle_gamma   90.00
#
_symmetry.space_group_name_H-M   'P 1'
#
loop_
_entity.id
_entity.type
_entity.pdbx_description
1 polymer ?
#
loop_
_entity_poly.entity_id
_entity_poly.type
_entity_poly.pdbx_seq_one_letter_code
_entity_poly.pdbx_strand_id
1 'polypeptide(L)'
;MLKRTLTLAFLVLAALSGPVRAIETGTAPYDGDLQRLSELLGALHYLRGICGAKEGQKWRIEMQALIDAEAPSGERRNRLLVSFNNGYRVFKQTYRTCTPAANVAIRRYLLEGSKISREITARYAN
;
A
#
# COMPACT_ATOMS: atom_id res chain seq x y z
N MET A 1 -28.25 -4.97 73.86
CA MET A 1 -28.17 -3.98 72.79
C MET A 1 -27.21 -4.52 71.73
N LEU A 2 -27.77 -5.07 70.69
CA LEU A 2 -26.98 -5.64 69.57
C LEU A 2 -26.73 -4.57 68.54
N LYS A 3 -25.53 -4.09 68.40
CA LYS A 3 -25.13 -3.25 67.27
C LYS A 3 -24.80 -4.15 66.09
N ARG A 4 -25.73 -4.23 65.15
CA ARG A 4 -25.47 -4.86 63.88
C ARG A 4 -24.69 -3.89 63.01
N THR A 5 -23.42 -4.13 62.87
CA THR A 5 -22.58 -3.48 61.89
C THR A 5 -22.81 -4.16 60.52
N LEU A 6 -23.55 -3.47 59.67
CA LEU A 6 -23.73 -3.86 58.28
C LEU A 6 -22.42 -3.51 57.53
N THR A 7 -21.61 -4.51 57.29
CA THR A 7 -20.47 -4.37 56.39
C THR A 7 -20.99 -4.43 54.96
N LEU A 8 -21.09 -3.28 54.34
CA LEU A 8 -21.31 -3.17 52.90
C LEU A 8 -20.02 -3.64 52.19
N ALA A 9 -20.07 -4.84 51.65
CA ALA A 9 -19.07 -5.29 50.72
C ALA A 9 -19.27 -4.55 49.41
N PHE A 10 -18.48 -3.55 49.19
CA PHE A 10 -18.36 -2.89 47.86
C PHE A 10 -17.62 -3.84 46.93
N LEU A 11 -18.36 -4.57 46.12
CA LEU A 11 -17.81 -5.29 44.99
C LEU A 11 -17.39 -4.25 43.99
N VAL A 12 -16.13 -3.88 43.98
CA VAL A 12 -15.49 -3.13 42.92
C VAL A 12 -15.34 -4.08 41.73
N LEU A 13 -16.30 -4.05 40.85
CA LEU A 13 -16.18 -4.66 39.55
C LEU A 13 -15.21 -3.80 38.75
N ALA A 14 -13.94 -4.11 38.87
CA ALA A 14 -12.91 -3.54 38.01
C ALA A 14 -13.19 -4.02 36.59
N ALA A 15 -13.88 -3.19 35.82
CA ALA A 15 -14.00 -3.37 34.39
C ALA A 15 -12.58 -3.38 33.82
N LEU A 16 -12.11 -4.54 33.44
CA LEU A 16 -10.92 -4.74 32.63
C LEU A 16 -11.22 -4.23 31.21
N SER A 17 -11.39 -2.92 31.08
CA SER A 17 -11.28 -2.27 29.79
C SER A 17 -9.80 -2.23 29.43
N GLY A 18 -9.28 -3.37 28.97
CA GLY A 18 -8.01 -3.36 28.29
C GLY A 18 -8.11 -2.39 27.12
N PRO A 19 -7.04 -1.65 26.79
CA PRO A 19 -7.05 -0.81 25.61
C PRO A 19 -7.36 -1.72 24.42
N VAL A 20 -8.50 -1.47 23.80
CA VAL A 20 -8.74 -1.98 22.45
C VAL A 20 -7.69 -1.30 21.61
N ARG A 21 -6.56 -1.97 21.43
CA ARG A 21 -5.64 -1.59 20.38
C ARG A 21 -6.43 -1.74 19.10
N ALA A 22 -6.85 -0.60 18.54
CA ALA A 22 -7.12 -0.56 17.14
C ALA A 22 -5.93 -1.30 16.51
N ILE A 23 -6.21 -2.40 15.82
CA ILE A 23 -5.20 -3.04 15.01
C ILE A 23 -4.85 -1.97 14.00
N GLU A 24 -3.82 -1.16 14.33
CA GLU A 24 -3.13 -0.48 13.26
C GLU A 24 -2.87 -1.57 12.26
N THR A 25 -3.36 -1.37 11.07
CA THR A 25 -3.03 -2.22 9.95
C THR A 25 -1.53 -2.12 9.80
N GLY A 26 -0.82 -2.88 10.64
CA GLY A 26 0.60 -3.00 10.59
C GLY A 26 1.03 -3.46 9.22
N THR A 27 2.32 -3.49 8.97
CA THR A 27 2.85 -3.98 7.72
C THR A 27 2.32 -5.38 7.41
N ALA A 28 1.76 -5.57 6.24
CA ALA A 28 1.47 -6.89 5.73
C ALA A 28 2.77 -7.56 5.26
N PRO A 29 2.87 -8.91 5.28
CA PRO A 29 4.08 -9.59 4.83
C PRO A 29 4.46 -9.30 3.38
N TYR A 30 3.51 -8.86 2.55
CA TYR A 30 3.73 -8.50 1.14
C TYR A 30 3.86 -6.99 0.90
N ASP A 31 4.03 -6.17 1.94
CA ASP A 31 4.11 -4.71 1.80
C ASP A 31 5.34 -4.27 0.99
N GLY A 32 6.46 -4.98 1.08
CA GLY A 32 7.62 -4.74 0.24
C GLY A 32 7.30 -4.91 -1.25
N ASP A 33 6.56 -5.95 -1.58
CA ASP A 33 6.10 -6.21 -2.95
C ASP A 33 5.09 -5.16 -3.42
N LEU A 34 4.19 -4.71 -2.54
CA LEU A 34 3.27 -3.62 -2.86
C LEU A 34 3.98 -2.30 -3.12
N GLN A 35 5.01 -1.98 -2.35
CA GLN A 35 5.83 -0.80 -2.59
C GLN A 35 6.56 -0.88 -3.92
N ARG A 36 7.14 -2.04 -4.23
CA ARG A 36 7.78 -2.26 -5.54
C ARG A 36 6.77 -2.16 -6.69
N LEU A 37 5.60 -2.76 -6.55
CA LEU A 37 4.53 -2.64 -7.54
C LEU A 37 4.11 -1.18 -7.75
N SER A 38 3.96 -0.42 -6.66
CA SER A 38 3.62 1.00 -6.72
C SER A 38 4.69 1.81 -7.47
N GLU A 39 5.96 1.55 -7.21
CA GLU A 39 7.08 2.17 -7.92
C GLU A 39 7.03 1.87 -9.42
N LEU A 40 6.76 0.61 -9.78
CA LEU A 40 6.62 0.20 -11.19
C LEU A 40 5.44 0.91 -11.88
N LEU A 41 4.30 1.07 -11.19
CA LEU A 41 3.16 1.80 -11.73
C LEU A 41 3.50 3.27 -11.99
N GLY A 42 4.27 3.90 -11.12
CA GLY A 42 4.75 5.27 -11.29
C GLY A 42 5.72 5.39 -12.47
N ALA A 43 6.67 4.47 -12.57
CA ALA A 43 7.61 4.38 -13.69
C ALA A 43 6.88 4.20 -15.03
N LEU A 44 5.92 3.28 -15.08
CA LEU A 44 5.11 3.02 -16.27
C LEU A 44 4.24 4.22 -16.65
N HIS A 45 3.68 4.91 -15.67
CA HIS A 45 2.92 6.13 -15.93
C HIS A 45 3.74 7.16 -16.69
N TYR A 46 4.98 7.34 -16.33
CA TYR A 46 5.87 8.26 -17.03
C TYR A 46 6.34 7.70 -18.38
N LEU A 47 6.94 6.51 -18.38
CA LEU A 47 7.59 5.92 -19.55
C LEU A 47 6.60 5.65 -20.71
N ARG A 48 5.44 5.12 -20.38
CA ARG A 48 4.39 4.88 -21.41
C ARG A 48 3.91 6.18 -22.01
N GLY A 49 3.80 7.24 -21.21
CA GLY A 49 3.43 8.56 -21.70
C GLY A 49 4.42 9.12 -22.72
N ILE A 50 5.72 9.09 -22.42
CA ILE A 50 6.75 9.59 -23.34
C ILE A 50 6.94 8.70 -24.57
N CYS A 51 6.59 7.42 -24.48
CA CYS A 51 6.67 6.48 -25.60
C CYS A 51 5.40 6.41 -26.45
N GLY A 52 4.51 7.38 -26.31
CA GLY A 52 3.39 7.57 -27.20
C GLY A 52 2.16 6.71 -26.90
N ALA A 53 2.11 6.03 -25.78
CA ALA A 53 0.92 5.32 -25.35
C ALA A 53 -0.17 6.33 -24.93
N LYS A 54 -1.32 6.25 -25.60
CA LYS A 54 -2.48 7.12 -25.31
C LYS A 54 -3.35 6.50 -24.22
N GLU A 55 -2.78 6.33 -23.02
CA GLU A 55 -3.44 5.67 -21.90
C GLU A 55 -4.00 6.65 -20.86
N GLY A 56 -3.70 7.96 -21.01
CA GLY A 56 -4.19 8.99 -20.09
C GLY A 56 -3.79 8.73 -18.64
N GLN A 57 -4.79 8.57 -17.79
CA GLN A 57 -4.61 8.34 -16.34
C GLN A 57 -4.63 6.86 -15.94
N LYS A 58 -4.51 5.94 -16.88
CA LYS A 58 -4.61 4.49 -16.61
C LYS A 58 -3.78 4.05 -15.41
N TRP A 59 -2.51 4.40 -15.38
CA TRP A 59 -1.57 3.96 -14.31
C TRP A 59 -1.88 4.60 -12.96
N ARG A 60 -2.39 5.81 -12.95
CA ARG A 60 -2.89 6.46 -11.74
C ARG A 60 -4.17 5.82 -11.24
N ILE A 61 -5.05 5.42 -12.11
CA ILE A 61 -6.29 4.70 -11.78
C ILE A 61 -5.94 3.32 -11.19
N GLU A 62 -4.99 2.61 -11.78
CA GLU A 62 -4.50 1.34 -11.24
C GLU A 62 -3.88 1.52 -9.85
N MET A 63 -3.10 2.58 -9.65
CA MET A 63 -2.53 2.90 -8.34
C MET A 63 -3.61 3.21 -7.31
N GLN A 64 -4.64 3.97 -7.69
CA GLN A 64 -5.76 4.27 -6.80
C GLN A 64 -6.52 3.01 -6.41
N ALA A 65 -6.75 2.11 -7.35
CA ALA A 65 -7.38 0.82 -7.07
C ALA A 65 -6.55 -0.02 -6.09
N LEU A 66 -5.23 -0.03 -6.24
CA LEU A 66 -4.32 -0.71 -5.32
C LEU A 66 -4.43 -0.14 -3.91
N ILE A 67 -4.41 1.18 -3.77
CA ILE A 67 -4.56 1.87 -2.49
C ILE A 67 -5.89 1.56 -1.85
N ASP A 68 -6.97 1.66 -2.59
CA ASP A 68 -8.32 1.43 -2.08
C ASP A 68 -8.50 0.00 -1.56
N ALA A 69 -7.87 -0.97 -2.23
CA ALA A 69 -7.94 -2.38 -1.86
C ALA A 69 -7.04 -2.73 -0.66
N GLU A 70 -5.82 -2.17 -0.60
CA GLU A 70 -4.77 -2.65 0.30
C GLU A 70 -4.42 -1.69 1.43
N ALA A 71 -4.49 -0.39 1.19
CA ALA A 71 -4.02 0.62 2.13
C ALA A 71 -4.79 1.94 1.97
N PRO A 72 -6.11 1.96 2.31
CA PRO A 72 -6.96 3.12 2.05
C PRO A 72 -6.61 4.35 2.89
N SER A 73 -5.84 4.17 3.96
CA SER A 73 -5.48 5.26 4.89
C SER A 73 -4.17 5.00 5.61
N GLY A 74 -3.65 6.01 6.30
CA GLY A 74 -2.54 5.92 7.23
C GLY A 74 -1.17 5.76 6.57
N GLU A 75 -0.21 5.24 7.32
CA GLU A 75 1.20 5.12 6.92
C GLU A 75 1.40 4.16 5.73
N ARG A 76 0.65 3.07 5.68
CA ARG A 76 0.73 2.14 4.53
C ARG A 76 0.36 2.85 3.23
N ARG A 77 -0.72 3.63 3.26
CA ARG A 77 -1.13 4.45 2.10
C ARG A 77 -0.02 5.41 1.69
N ASN A 78 0.54 6.12 2.65
CA ASN A 78 1.61 7.08 2.39
C ASN A 78 2.85 6.43 1.78
N ARG A 79 3.27 5.27 2.28
CA ARG A 79 4.40 4.53 1.72
C ARG A 79 4.17 4.13 0.27
N LEU A 80 2.99 3.66 -0.08
CA LEU A 80 2.67 3.29 -1.45
C LEU A 80 2.64 4.50 -2.39
N LEU A 81 2.07 5.62 -1.95
CA LEU A 81 2.07 6.87 -2.72
C LEU A 81 3.48 7.42 -2.93
N VAL A 82 4.32 7.38 -1.90
CA VAL A 82 5.73 7.79 -2.01
C VAL A 82 6.47 6.91 -3.02
N SER A 83 6.24 5.61 -2.99
CA SER A 83 6.85 4.67 -3.94
C SER A 83 6.43 4.96 -5.38
N PHE A 84 5.15 5.19 -5.62
CA PHE A 84 4.65 5.58 -6.94
C PHE A 84 5.29 6.87 -7.43
N ASN A 85 5.31 7.90 -6.61
CA ASN A 85 5.89 9.19 -6.95
C ASN A 85 7.39 9.09 -7.21
N ASN A 86 8.10 8.25 -6.46
CA ASN A 86 9.53 7.98 -6.70
C ASN A 86 9.77 7.31 -8.05
N GLY A 87 8.99 6.32 -8.40
CA GLY A 87 9.08 5.67 -9.71
C GLY A 87 8.88 6.65 -10.85
N TYR A 88 7.85 7.46 -10.78
CA TYR A 88 7.58 8.50 -11.76
C TYR A 88 8.76 9.51 -11.87
N ARG A 89 9.19 10.05 -10.75
CA ARG A 89 10.23 11.09 -10.70
C ARG A 89 11.58 10.61 -11.18
N VAL A 90 12.02 9.42 -10.77
CA VAL A 90 13.31 8.86 -11.16
C VAL A 90 13.40 8.71 -12.67
N PHE A 91 12.37 8.18 -13.29
CA PHE A 91 12.36 8.01 -14.75
C PHE A 91 12.16 9.32 -15.50
N LYS A 92 11.41 10.25 -14.95
CA LYS A 92 11.31 11.62 -15.51
C LYS A 92 12.65 12.34 -15.54
N GLN A 93 13.49 12.11 -14.55
CA GLN A 93 14.85 12.68 -14.50
C GLN A 93 15.82 11.97 -15.46
N THR A 94 15.61 10.68 -15.70
CA THR A 94 16.51 9.84 -16.49
C THR A 94 16.19 9.90 -17.98
N TYR A 95 14.92 9.90 -18.36
CA TYR A 95 14.46 9.85 -19.75
C TYR A 95 13.63 11.08 -20.10
N ARG A 96 14.12 11.90 -21.02
CA ARG A 96 13.38 13.04 -21.55
C ARG A 96 12.55 12.69 -22.79
N THR A 97 12.99 11.68 -23.51
CA THR A 97 12.38 11.19 -24.74
C THR A 97 12.29 9.67 -24.71
N CYS A 98 11.42 9.12 -25.56
CA CYS A 98 11.35 7.68 -25.72
C CYS A 98 12.59 7.16 -26.44
N THR A 99 13.42 6.44 -25.71
CA THR A 99 14.63 5.79 -26.24
C THR A 99 14.42 4.28 -26.34
N PRO A 100 15.28 3.54 -27.08
CA PRO A 100 15.26 2.07 -27.02
C PRO A 100 15.38 1.52 -25.60
N ALA A 101 16.20 2.15 -24.74
CA ALA A 101 16.32 1.79 -23.33
C ALA A 101 15.03 2.00 -22.55
N ALA A 102 14.28 3.08 -22.83
CA ALA A 102 12.95 3.30 -22.23
C ALA A 102 11.97 2.19 -22.62
N ASN A 103 11.96 1.76 -23.87
CA ASN A 103 11.13 0.65 -24.31
C ASN A 103 11.51 -0.68 -23.65
N VAL A 104 12.79 -0.93 -23.44
CA VAL A 104 13.26 -2.12 -22.69
C VAL A 104 12.78 -2.05 -21.24
N ALA A 105 12.88 -0.90 -20.60
CA ALA A 105 12.41 -0.69 -19.23
C ALA A 105 10.89 -0.94 -19.14
N ILE A 106 10.09 -0.43 -20.07
CA ILE A 106 8.65 -0.66 -20.12
C ILE A 106 8.33 -2.16 -20.13
N ARG A 107 8.95 -2.92 -21.05
CA ARG A 107 8.71 -4.37 -21.14
C ARG A 107 9.09 -5.11 -19.86
N ARG A 108 10.25 -4.77 -19.29
CA ARG A 108 10.70 -5.33 -18.02
C ARG A 108 9.72 -5.10 -16.89
N TYR A 109 9.25 -3.87 -16.74
CA TYR A 109 8.37 -3.48 -15.64
C TYR A 109 6.97 -4.03 -15.79
N LEU A 110 6.47 -4.15 -17.00
CA LEU A 110 5.20 -4.85 -17.24
C LEU A 110 5.28 -6.31 -16.82
N LEU A 111 6.37 -7.01 -17.14
CA LEU A 111 6.60 -8.40 -16.73
C LEU A 111 6.78 -8.53 -15.22
N GLU A 112 7.59 -7.67 -14.61
CA GLU A 112 7.84 -7.67 -13.18
C GLU A 112 6.56 -7.37 -12.38
N GLY A 113 5.81 -6.36 -12.78
CA GLY A 113 4.55 -6.01 -12.14
C GLY A 113 3.51 -7.12 -12.22
N SER A 114 3.40 -7.77 -13.38
CA SER A 114 2.54 -8.93 -13.56
C SER A 114 2.95 -10.10 -12.65
N LYS A 115 4.24 -10.37 -12.55
CA LYS A 115 4.79 -11.41 -11.68
C LYS A 115 4.49 -11.14 -10.21
N ILE A 116 4.78 -9.93 -9.73
CA ILE A 116 4.52 -9.53 -8.34
C ILE A 116 3.03 -9.68 -8.01
N SER A 117 2.16 -9.19 -8.88
CA SER A 117 0.70 -9.29 -8.67
C SER A 117 0.23 -10.73 -8.56
N ARG A 118 0.73 -11.61 -9.42
CA ARG A 118 0.40 -13.04 -9.37
C ARG A 118 0.93 -13.72 -8.10
N GLU A 119 2.14 -13.40 -7.69
CA GLU A 119 2.75 -13.96 -6.48
C GLU A 119 2.02 -13.56 -5.21
N ILE A 120 1.63 -12.29 -5.09
CA ILE A 120 0.82 -11.82 -3.95
C ILE A 120 -0.52 -12.54 -3.94
N THR A 121 -1.20 -12.62 -5.08
CA THR A 121 -2.50 -13.30 -5.19
C THR A 121 -2.39 -14.78 -4.84
N ALA A 122 -1.37 -15.48 -5.35
CA ALA A 122 -1.19 -16.91 -5.10
C ALA A 122 -0.88 -17.24 -3.64
N ARG A 123 -0.15 -16.35 -2.94
CA ARG A 123 0.30 -16.62 -1.55
C ARG A 123 -0.69 -16.13 -0.50
N TYR A 124 -1.38 -15.04 -0.73
CA TYR A 124 -2.11 -14.29 0.31
C TYR A 124 -3.59 -14.08 0.03
N ALA A 125 -4.05 -14.26 -1.21
CA ALA A 125 -5.47 -14.22 -1.53
C ALA A 125 -6.12 -15.58 -1.23
N ASN A 126 -7.15 -15.55 -0.40
CA ASN A 126 -7.98 -16.73 -0.10
C ASN A 126 -9.22 -16.73 -0.97
#